data_20f72da1aea650f55f360b4d59cdc116
#
_entry.id   20f72da1aea650f55f360b4d59cdc116
#
_cell.length_a   1.000
_cell.length_b   1.000
_cell.length_c   1.000
_cell.angle_alpha   90.00
_cell.angle_beta   90.00
_cell.angle_gamma   90.00
#
_symmetry.space_group_name_H-M   'P 1'
#
loop_
_entity.id
_entity.type
_entity.pdbx_description
1 polymer ?
#
loop_
_entity_poly.entity_id
_entity_poly.type
_entity_poly.pdbx_seq_one_letter_code
_entity_poly.pdbx_strand_id
1 'polypeptide(L)'
;MPCGSSYLRHMLNDLLVIETAGILAGPSVGMHFAELGARVIKIENKRAGGDVTRQWKLTTEDPRSPVSAYFSSVNWGKQHRLLDLRSAEDRAVFDALLTTADMLITNHLAADAEKLGLTRERLRTVNPGLLHGHIKGFADQPERPAFDVVLQAETGYISMTGTDTDHLAKMPIALIDVLAAHQLKEGLLL
;
A
#
# COMPACT_ATOMS: atom_id res chain seq x y z
N MET A 1 18.10 -0.93 30.24
CA MET A 1 17.97 -2.19 29.47
C MET A 1 17.64 -1.80 28.05
N PRO A 2 18.38 -2.18 27.01
CA PRO A 2 17.97 -1.94 25.63
C PRO A 2 16.78 -2.85 25.35
N CYS A 3 15.63 -2.23 25.13
CA CYS A 3 14.38 -2.87 24.78
C CYS A 3 14.57 -3.68 23.48
N GLY A 4 13.99 -4.88 23.41
CA GLY A 4 14.14 -5.93 22.40
C GLY A 4 13.92 -5.59 20.91
N SER A 5 14.36 -4.40 20.49
CA SER A 5 14.24 -3.87 19.12
C SER A 5 15.11 -4.62 18.07
N SER A 6 16.16 -5.34 18.49
CA SER A 6 17.04 -6.02 17.54
C SER A 6 16.47 -7.37 17.06
N TYR A 7 15.72 -8.07 17.91
CA TYR A 7 15.22 -9.41 17.59
C TYR A 7 14.12 -9.40 16.53
N LEU A 8 13.21 -8.44 16.58
CA LEU A 8 12.13 -8.28 15.60
C LEU A 8 12.63 -7.86 14.22
N ARG A 9 13.73 -7.09 14.16
CA ARG A 9 14.31 -6.59 12.90
C ARG A 9 14.98 -7.67 12.02
N HIS A 10 14.98 -8.93 12.45
CA HIS A 10 15.63 -10.02 11.71
C HIS A 10 14.70 -11.19 11.42
N MET A 11 13.41 -11.09 11.78
CA MET A 11 12.48 -12.21 11.60
C MET A 11 12.20 -12.52 10.13
N LEU A 12 12.18 -11.50 9.28
CA LEU A 12 11.81 -11.61 7.86
C LEU A 12 12.89 -11.05 6.92
N ASN A 13 14.16 -11.04 7.35
CA ASN A 13 15.27 -10.44 6.58
C ASN A 13 15.55 -11.13 5.24
N ASP A 14 15.12 -12.36 5.07
CA ASP A 14 15.26 -13.11 3.82
C ASP A 14 14.14 -12.80 2.81
N LEU A 15 13.09 -12.07 3.21
CA LEU A 15 11.96 -11.76 2.33
C LEU A 15 12.19 -10.48 1.52
N LEU A 16 11.85 -10.56 0.24
CA LEU A 16 11.76 -9.42 -0.67
C LEU A 16 10.29 -9.11 -0.98
N VAL A 17 9.83 -7.95 -0.55
CA VAL A 17 8.47 -7.45 -0.79
C VAL A 17 8.52 -6.31 -1.80
N ILE A 18 7.77 -6.43 -2.87
CA ILE A 18 7.54 -5.34 -3.83
C ILE A 18 6.17 -4.72 -3.53
N GLU A 19 6.11 -3.40 -3.52
CA GLU A 19 4.87 -2.66 -3.25
C GLU A 19 4.63 -1.64 -4.36
N THR A 20 3.48 -1.72 -5.03
CA THR A 20 3.01 -0.67 -5.94
C THR A 20 1.80 0.06 -5.38
N ALA A 21 1.30 -0.37 -4.22
CA ALA A 21 0.18 0.24 -3.54
C ALA A 21 0.48 1.69 -3.12
N GLY A 22 -0.54 2.54 -3.15
CA GLY A 22 -0.47 3.94 -2.73
C GLY A 22 -1.38 4.25 -1.53
N ILE A 23 -1.24 5.43 -1.02
CA ILE A 23 -2.05 6.07 0.04
C ILE A 23 -1.79 5.49 1.43
N LEU A 24 -2.64 4.57 1.96
CA LEU A 24 -2.57 4.14 3.35
C LEU A 24 -2.61 2.62 3.52
N ALA A 25 -3.69 1.96 3.12
CA ALA A 25 -3.93 0.56 3.45
C ALA A 25 -2.80 -0.37 2.97
N GLY A 26 -2.49 -0.34 1.66
CA GLY A 26 -1.38 -1.13 1.09
C GLY A 26 -0.02 -0.74 1.65
N PRO A 27 0.35 0.56 1.68
CA PRO A 27 1.59 1.00 2.31
C PRO A 27 1.75 0.58 3.78
N SER A 28 0.67 0.53 4.58
CA SER A 28 0.73 0.02 5.96
C SER A 28 1.12 -1.45 6.03
N VAL A 29 0.75 -2.25 5.02
CA VAL A 29 1.17 -3.66 4.92
C VAL A 29 2.66 -3.74 4.64
N GLY A 30 3.15 -3.01 3.63
CA GLY A 30 4.59 -3.00 3.32
C GLY A 30 5.44 -2.50 4.47
N MET A 31 5.01 -1.45 5.19
CA MET A 31 5.72 -0.95 6.36
C MET A 31 5.82 -2.02 7.46
N HIS A 32 4.75 -2.76 7.74
CA HIS A 32 4.78 -3.84 8.70
C HIS A 32 5.86 -4.88 8.39
N PHE A 33 5.98 -5.31 7.14
CA PHE A 33 7.04 -6.23 6.72
C PHE A 33 8.44 -5.59 6.84
N ALA A 34 8.59 -4.30 6.53
CA ALA A 34 9.85 -3.58 6.73
C ALA A 34 10.25 -3.50 8.21
N GLU A 35 9.30 -3.27 9.11
CA GLU A 35 9.51 -3.24 10.56
C GLU A 35 9.95 -4.61 11.10
N LEU A 36 9.49 -5.70 10.49
CA LEU A 36 9.90 -7.08 10.83
C LEU A 36 11.21 -7.51 10.14
N GLY A 37 11.84 -6.63 9.36
CA GLY A 37 13.15 -6.85 8.77
C GLY A 37 13.14 -7.21 7.29
N ALA A 38 11.99 -7.42 6.66
CA ALA A 38 11.92 -7.69 5.22
C ALA A 38 12.49 -6.53 4.41
N ARG A 39 13.09 -6.84 3.27
CA ARG A 39 13.46 -5.84 2.27
C ARG A 39 12.24 -5.43 1.49
N VAL A 40 11.73 -4.23 1.72
CA VAL A 40 10.56 -3.70 1.02
C VAL A 40 10.98 -2.65 0.00
N ILE A 41 10.61 -2.85 -1.27
CA ILE A 41 10.85 -1.89 -2.36
C ILE A 41 9.50 -1.34 -2.82
N LYS A 42 9.25 -0.07 -2.51
CA LYS A 42 8.08 0.67 -2.99
C LYS A 42 8.35 1.21 -4.39
N ILE A 43 7.55 0.78 -5.34
CA ILE A 43 7.55 1.28 -6.72
C ILE A 43 6.50 2.38 -6.81
N GLU A 44 6.94 3.57 -7.09
CA GLU A 44 6.09 4.75 -7.21
C GLU A 44 6.01 5.21 -8.67
N ASN A 45 4.86 5.81 -9.03
CA ASN A 45 4.61 6.26 -10.39
C ASN A 45 5.51 7.45 -10.76
N LYS A 46 6.49 7.21 -11.62
CA LYS A 46 7.45 8.22 -12.11
C LYS A 46 6.76 9.41 -12.79
N ARG A 47 5.67 9.17 -13.53
CA ARG A 47 4.92 10.22 -14.25
C ARG A 47 4.16 11.15 -13.31
N ALA A 48 3.75 10.65 -12.15
CA ALA A 48 3.07 11.42 -11.12
C ALA A 48 4.04 12.07 -10.11
N GLY A 49 5.34 11.81 -10.23
CA GLY A 49 6.33 12.30 -9.27
C GLY A 49 6.34 11.53 -7.94
N GLY A 50 5.72 10.35 -7.92
CA GLY A 50 5.65 9.49 -6.73
C GLY A 50 4.24 9.24 -6.22
N ASP A 51 4.15 8.80 -4.98
CA ASP A 51 2.88 8.63 -4.26
C ASP A 51 2.28 10.00 -3.92
N VAL A 52 0.99 10.18 -4.21
CA VAL A 52 0.28 11.46 -3.99
C VAL A 52 0.37 11.95 -2.55
N THR A 53 0.46 11.05 -1.59
CA THR A 53 0.55 11.39 -0.16
C THR A 53 1.84 12.14 0.21
N ARG A 54 2.86 12.11 -0.64
CA ARG A 54 4.06 12.96 -0.46
C ARG A 54 3.73 14.46 -0.39
N GLN A 55 2.63 14.86 -1.05
CA GLN A 55 2.16 16.24 -1.12
C GLN A 55 1.10 16.58 -0.05
N TRP A 56 0.61 15.59 0.71
CA TRP A 56 -0.42 15.80 1.74
C TRP A 56 0.20 16.34 3.02
N LYS A 57 0.62 17.60 2.96
CA LYS A 57 1.30 18.28 4.06
C LYS A 57 0.34 19.06 4.93
N LEU A 58 0.61 19.06 6.22
CA LEU A 58 0.03 20.03 7.15
C LEU A 58 0.65 21.42 6.91
N THR A 59 -0.06 22.45 7.31
CA THR A 59 0.44 23.86 7.23
C THR A 59 1.70 24.10 8.05
N THR A 60 1.96 23.23 9.03
CA THR A 60 3.14 23.28 9.92
C THR A 60 4.35 22.53 9.37
N GLU A 61 4.21 21.78 8.28
CA GLU A 61 5.31 21.03 7.67
C GLU A 61 6.13 21.92 6.72
N ASP A 62 7.43 21.64 6.59
CA ASP A 62 8.29 22.32 5.60
C ASP A 62 7.77 22.02 4.18
N PRO A 63 7.32 23.02 3.41
CA PRO A 63 6.83 22.81 2.06
C PRO A 63 7.90 22.27 1.09
N ARG A 64 9.19 22.47 1.40
CA ARG A 64 10.31 22.02 0.58
C ARG A 64 10.71 20.55 0.84
N SER A 65 10.23 19.95 1.93
CA SER A 65 10.50 18.53 2.20
C SER A 65 9.97 17.66 1.06
N PRO A 66 10.70 16.65 0.58
CA PRO A 66 10.23 15.72 -0.45
C PRO A 66 9.16 14.75 0.05
N VAL A 67 8.88 14.75 1.35
CA VAL A 67 7.91 13.85 2.00
C VAL A 67 7.04 14.64 2.99
N SER A 68 5.81 14.18 3.18
CA SER A 68 4.91 14.63 4.23
C SER A 68 5.01 13.72 5.46
N ALA A 69 4.49 14.17 6.60
CA ALA A 69 4.31 13.32 7.78
C ALA A 69 3.36 12.15 7.48
N TYR A 70 2.30 12.41 6.67
CA TYR A 70 1.38 11.37 6.24
C TYR A 70 2.09 10.27 5.46
N PHE A 71 2.88 10.63 4.43
CA PHE A 71 3.67 9.65 3.67
C PHE A 71 4.62 8.86 4.58
N SER A 72 5.31 9.55 5.47
CA SER A 72 6.29 8.94 6.38
C SER A 72 5.66 7.96 7.36
N SER A 73 4.39 8.20 7.76
CA SER A 73 3.69 7.36 8.75
C SER A 73 3.46 5.90 8.31
N VAL A 74 3.51 5.63 6.99
CA VAL A 74 3.27 4.27 6.42
C VAL A 74 4.34 3.82 5.44
N ASN A 75 5.47 4.56 5.36
CA ASN A 75 6.54 4.23 4.41
C ASN A 75 7.93 4.16 5.06
N TRP A 76 7.97 4.14 6.39
CA TRP A 76 9.22 3.97 7.12
C TRP A 76 9.90 2.63 6.80
N GLY A 77 11.23 2.67 6.69
CA GLY A 77 12.04 1.46 6.47
C GLY A 77 12.04 0.90 5.04
N LYS A 78 11.28 1.50 4.11
CA LYS A 78 11.23 1.06 2.71
C LYS A 78 12.31 1.70 1.85
N GLN A 79 12.73 0.97 0.80
CA GLN A 79 13.44 1.53 -0.35
C GLN A 79 12.42 2.06 -1.36
N HIS A 80 12.73 3.16 -2.05
CA HIS A 80 11.81 3.78 -3.01
C HIS A 80 12.43 3.79 -4.41
N ARG A 81 11.62 3.46 -5.43
CA ARG A 81 11.99 3.57 -6.84
C ARG A 81 10.87 4.22 -7.64
N LEU A 82 11.21 5.22 -8.44
CA LEU A 82 10.30 5.84 -9.40
C LEU A 82 10.39 5.07 -10.72
N LEU A 83 9.33 4.39 -11.11
CA LEU A 83 9.24 3.67 -12.39
C LEU A 83 7.96 4.06 -13.14
N ASP A 84 8.06 4.22 -14.46
CA ASP A 84 6.91 4.28 -15.36
C ASP A 84 6.63 2.86 -15.90
N LEU A 85 5.75 2.13 -15.23
CA LEU A 85 5.41 0.76 -15.63
C LEU A 85 4.74 0.65 -17.00
N ARG A 86 4.53 1.75 -17.72
CA ARG A 86 4.08 1.77 -19.10
C ARG A 86 5.23 1.84 -20.09
N SER A 87 6.42 2.22 -19.67
CA SER A 87 7.62 2.17 -20.52
C SER A 87 8.23 0.77 -20.51
N ALA A 88 8.76 0.32 -21.63
CA ALA A 88 9.37 -0.99 -21.74
C ALA A 88 10.64 -1.11 -20.87
N GLU A 89 11.42 -0.04 -20.76
CA GLU A 89 12.64 0.01 -19.97
C GLU A 89 12.35 -0.16 -18.46
N ASP A 90 11.48 0.70 -17.90
CA ASP A 90 11.13 0.65 -16.47
C ASP A 90 10.36 -0.65 -16.13
N ARG A 91 9.58 -1.17 -17.11
CA ARG A 91 8.92 -2.47 -17.00
C ARG A 91 9.91 -3.62 -16.86
N ALA A 92 10.97 -3.63 -17.65
CA ALA A 92 11.99 -4.67 -17.56
C ALA A 92 12.68 -4.66 -16.18
N VAL A 93 12.93 -3.46 -15.61
CA VAL A 93 13.45 -3.32 -14.24
C VAL A 93 12.47 -3.89 -13.21
N PHE A 94 11.18 -3.57 -13.35
CA PHE A 94 10.14 -4.08 -12.46
C PHE A 94 10.01 -5.60 -12.54
N ASP A 95 10.01 -6.17 -13.74
CA ASP A 95 9.92 -7.61 -13.96
C ASP A 95 11.12 -8.37 -13.37
N ALA A 96 12.32 -7.80 -13.50
CA ALA A 96 13.52 -8.36 -12.86
C ALA A 96 13.40 -8.39 -11.32
N LEU A 97 12.78 -7.36 -10.71
CA LEU A 97 12.50 -7.37 -9.27
C LEU A 97 11.46 -8.44 -8.91
N LEU A 98 10.38 -8.56 -9.70
CA LEU A 98 9.32 -9.54 -9.46
C LEU A 98 9.81 -11.00 -9.56
N THR A 99 10.79 -11.29 -10.43
CA THR A 99 11.33 -12.65 -10.61
C THR A 99 11.89 -13.23 -9.30
N THR A 100 12.39 -12.37 -8.42
CA THR A 100 13.01 -12.78 -7.15
C THR A 100 12.19 -12.35 -5.92
N ALA A 101 11.04 -11.70 -6.13
CA ALA A 101 10.20 -11.25 -5.02
C ALA A 101 9.42 -12.41 -4.42
N ASP A 102 9.26 -12.39 -3.10
CA ASP A 102 8.39 -13.30 -2.37
C ASP A 102 6.95 -12.79 -2.37
N MET A 103 6.77 -11.46 -2.27
CA MET A 103 5.46 -10.84 -2.17
C MET A 103 5.34 -9.61 -3.06
N LEU A 104 4.12 -9.38 -3.58
CA LEU A 104 3.71 -8.14 -4.24
C LEU A 104 2.46 -7.60 -3.54
N ILE A 105 2.48 -6.32 -3.16
CA ILE A 105 1.35 -5.62 -2.55
C ILE A 105 0.82 -4.56 -3.51
N THR A 106 -0.49 -4.62 -3.82
CA THR A 106 -1.15 -3.72 -4.77
C THR A 106 -2.51 -3.24 -4.26
N ASN A 107 -2.99 -2.09 -4.79
CA ASN A 107 -4.34 -1.58 -4.56
C ASN A 107 -4.92 -0.85 -5.78
N HIS A 108 -4.49 -1.23 -6.98
CA HIS A 108 -4.95 -0.62 -8.23
C HIS A 108 -6.35 -1.12 -8.62
N LEU A 109 -7.14 -0.25 -9.27
CA LEU A 109 -8.36 -0.67 -9.95
C LEU A 109 -8.04 -1.65 -11.09
N ALA A 110 -9.00 -2.49 -11.50
CA ALA A 110 -8.75 -3.56 -12.46
C ALA A 110 -8.20 -3.05 -13.80
N ALA A 111 -8.80 -1.99 -14.36
CA ALA A 111 -8.32 -1.40 -15.61
C ALA A 111 -6.91 -0.80 -15.50
N ASP A 112 -6.53 -0.27 -14.35
CA ASP A 112 -5.18 0.24 -14.14
C ASP A 112 -4.19 -0.91 -13.89
N ALA A 113 -4.58 -1.95 -13.15
CA ALA A 113 -3.78 -3.15 -12.99
C ALA A 113 -3.45 -3.80 -14.36
N GLU A 114 -4.40 -3.84 -15.29
CA GLU A 114 -4.18 -4.33 -16.65
C GLU A 114 -3.15 -3.49 -17.41
N LYS A 115 -3.33 -2.15 -17.44
CA LYS A 115 -2.39 -1.21 -18.09
C LYS A 115 -0.99 -1.28 -17.50
N LEU A 116 -0.90 -1.51 -16.19
CA LEU A 116 0.36 -1.64 -15.46
C LEU A 116 0.94 -3.07 -15.50
N GLY A 117 0.26 -4.03 -16.14
CA GLY A 117 0.67 -5.43 -16.23
C GLY A 117 0.72 -6.13 -14.88
N LEU A 118 -0.22 -5.82 -14.00
CA LEU A 118 -0.36 -6.40 -12.67
C LEU A 118 -1.51 -7.43 -12.62
N THR A 119 -1.87 -8.00 -13.77
CA THR A 119 -2.87 -9.06 -13.82
C THR A 119 -2.33 -10.35 -13.23
N ARG A 120 -3.19 -11.14 -12.62
CA ARG A 120 -2.83 -12.41 -11.98
C ARG A 120 -2.12 -13.38 -12.95
N GLU A 121 -2.61 -13.46 -14.18
CA GLU A 121 -2.07 -14.35 -15.23
C GLU A 121 -0.63 -13.97 -15.55
N ARG A 122 -0.39 -12.67 -15.75
CA ARG A 122 0.96 -12.16 -16.05
C ARG A 122 1.91 -12.33 -14.87
N LEU A 123 1.48 -11.99 -13.66
CA LEU A 123 2.30 -12.13 -12.45
C LEU A 123 2.73 -13.58 -12.23
N ARG A 124 1.82 -14.54 -12.43
CA ARG A 124 2.15 -15.98 -12.36
C ARG A 124 3.11 -16.44 -13.46
N THR A 125 3.07 -15.82 -14.63
CA THR A 125 4.03 -16.10 -15.70
C THR A 125 5.43 -15.62 -15.34
N VAL A 126 5.53 -14.44 -14.69
CA VAL A 126 6.82 -13.85 -14.29
C VAL A 126 7.42 -14.59 -13.09
N ASN A 127 6.58 -14.88 -12.08
CA ASN A 127 7.00 -15.59 -10.88
C ASN A 127 5.85 -16.44 -10.34
N PRO A 128 5.85 -17.76 -10.61
CA PRO A 128 4.80 -18.68 -10.15
C PRO A 128 4.69 -18.80 -8.62
N GLY A 129 5.78 -18.50 -7.89
CA GLY A 129 5.84 -18.54 -6.42
C GLY A 129 5.43 -17.25 -5.73
N LEU A 130 5.14 -16.17 -6.50
CA LEU A 130 4.84 -14.86 -5.94
C LEU A 130 3.52 -14.87 -5.15
N LEU A 131 3.56 -14.46 -3.88
CA LEU A 131 2.37 -14.16 -3.10
C LEU A 131 1.87 -12.77 -3.47
N HIS A 132 0.67 -12.69 -4.04
CA HIS A 132 0.08 -11.41 -4.46
C HIS A 132 -1.02 -10.96 -3.51
N GLY A 133 -0.69 -9.99 -2.65
CA GLY A 133 -1.64 -9.28 -1.78
C GLY A 133 -2.28 -8.10 -2.51
N HIS A 134 -3.61 -8.13 -2.67
CA HIS A 134 -4.34 -7.08 -3.37
C HIS A 134 -5.48 -6.55 -2.51
N ILE A 135 -5.48 -5.23 -2.26
CA ILE A 135 -6.57 -4.54 -1.57
C ILE A 135 -7.49 -3.91 -2.61
N LYS A 136 -8.78 -4.23 -2.54
CA LYS A 136 -9.86 -3.59 -3.31
C LYS A 136 -11.02 -3.25 -2.39
N GLY A 137 -11.74 -2.18 -2.70
CA GLY A 137 -12.84 -1.74 -1.85
C GLY A 137 -14.14 -2.52 -2.07
N PHE A 138 -14.44 -2.89 -3.31
CA PHE A 138 -15.68 -3.56 -3.67
C PHE A 138 -15.39 -4.86 -4.41
N ALA A 139 -15.92 -5.98 -3.93
CA ALA A 139 -15.65 -7.30 -4.49
C ALA A 139 -16.23 -7.47 -5.90
N ASP A 140 -17.41 -6.96 -6.11
CA ASP A 140 -18.24 -7.07 -7.31
C ASP A 140 -18.21 -5.84 -8.22
N GLN A 141 -17.51 -4.78 -7.84
CA GLN A 141 -17.35 -3.53 -8.59
C GLN A 141 -15.85 -3.16 -8.72
N PRO A 142 -15.07 -3.91 -9.52
CA PRO A 142 -13.61 -3.81 -9.55
C PRO A 142 -13.07 -2.46 -10.06
N GLU A 143 -13.92 -1.69 -10.76
CA GLU A 143 -13.57 -0.36 -11.27
C GLU A 143 -14.05 0.79 -10.38
N ARG A 144 -14.73 0.47 -9.28
CA ARG A 144 -15.22 1.50 -8.37
C ARG A 144 -14.13 1.93 -7.40
N PRO A 145 -13.74 3.22 -7.39
CA PRO A 145 -12.80 3.74 -6.41
C PRO A 145 -13.38 3.61 -4.99
N ALA A 146 -12.54 3.20 -4.06
CA ALA A 146 -12.92 3.05 -2.66
C ALA A 146 -11.91 3.77 -1.77
N PHE A 147 -12.23 4.97 -1.35
CA PHE A 147 -11.54 5.64 -0.26
C PHE A 147 -12.20 5.25 1.07
N ASP A 148 -11.42 5.24 2.13
CA ASP A 148 -11.90 4.91 3.48
C ASP A 148 -13.22 5.58 3.85
N VAL A 149 -13.35 6.89 3.62
CA VAL A 149 -14.57 7.65 3.93
C VAL A 149 -15.80 7.17 3.13
N VAL A 150 -15.61 6.70 1.90
CA VAL A 150 -16.70 6.14 1.07
C VAL A 150 -17.18 4.83 1.70
N LEU A 151 -16.23 3.97 2.08
CA LEU A 151 -16.55 2.70 2.75
C LEU A 151 -17.16 2.93 4.13
N GLN A 152 -16.71 3.90 4.91
CA GLN A 152 -17.34 4.27 6.17
C GLN A 152 -18.81 4.70 5.98
N ALA A 153 -19.12 5.44 4.90
CA ALA A 153 -20.50 5.82 4.59
C ALA A 153 -21.36 4.61 4.23
N GLU A 154 -20.86 3.75 3.34
CA GLU A 154 -21.64 2.60 2.82
C GLU A 154 -21.81 1.47 3.82
N THR A 155 -20.87 1.31 4.75
CA THR A 155 -20.93 0.28 5.79
C THR A 155 -21.62 0.75 7.08
N GLY A 156 -22.12 1.99 7.10
CA GLY A 156 -22.89 2.53 8.23
C GLY A 156 -22.05 3.15 9.35
N TYR A 157 -20.73 3.16 9.28
CA TYR A 157 -19.89 3.77 10.32
C TYR A 157 -20.23 5.24 10.55
N ILE A 158 -20.46 6.02 9.48
CA ILE A 158 -20.80 7.43 9.59
C ILE A 158 -22.13 7.63 10.36
N SER A 159 -23.12 6.77 10.14
CA SER A 159 -24.40 6.85 10.85
C SER A 159 -24.31 6.45 12.33
N MET A 160 -23.31 5.64 12.69
CA MET A 160 -23.09 5.23 14.08
C MET A 160 -22.24 6.21 14.90
N THR A 161 -21.52 7.11 14.23
CA THR A 161 -20.56 8.03 14.90
C THR A 161 -21.08 9.45 15.05
N GLY A 162 -22.24 9.76 14.47
CA GLY A 162 -22.93 11.03 14.66
C GLY A 162 -23.66 11.11 16.01
N THR A 163 -24.06 12.33 16.38
CA THR A 163 -24.87 12.59 17.60
C THR A 163 -26.38 12.38 17.33
N ASP A 164 -26.80 12.61 16.09
CA ASP A 164 -28.18 12.44 15.61
C ASP A 164 -28.18 12.36 14.07
N THR A 165 -29.37 12.28 13.45
CA THR A 165 -29.53 12.15 11.99
C THR A 165 -29.03 13.35 11.19
N ASP A 166 -28.93 14.51 11.80
CA ASP A 166 -28.51 15.75 11.14
C ASP A 166 -27.04 16.09 11.40
N HIS A 167 -26.41 15.41 12.38
CA HIS A 167 -25.01 15.60 12.77
C HIS A 167 -24.21 14.32 12.63
N LEU A 168 -24.04 13.88 11.38
CA LEU A 168 -23.26 12.69 11.03
C LEU A 168 -21.76 13.02 11.04
N ALA A 169 -20.94 12.07 11.47
CA ALA A 169 -19.49 12.22 11.50
C ALA A 169 -18.77 10.98 11.01
N LYS A 170 -17.70 11.16 10.24
CA LYS A 170 -16.79 10.07 9.93
C LYS A 170 -15.93 9.73 11.15
N MET A 171 -15.41 8.52 11.21
CA MET A 171 -14.36 8.18 12.18
C MET A 171 -13.17 9.13 12.02
N PRO A 172 -12.49 9.52 13.12
CA PRO A 172 -11.35 10.44 13.05
C PRO A 172 -10.12 9.83 12.37
N ILE A 173 -10.09 8.52 12.22
CA ILE A 173 -9.04 7.76 11.54
C ILE A 173 -9.62 7.08 10.30
N ALA A 174 -8.75 6.68 9.35
CA ALA A 174 -9.10 5.86 8.21
C ALA A 174 -9.26 4.38 8.65
N LEU A 175 -10.34 4.10 9.40
CA LEU A 175 -10.53 2.84 10.09
C LEU A 175 -10.62 1.64 9.13
N ILE A 176 -11.32 1.80 8.00
CA ILE A 176 -11.49 0.73 7.03
C ILE A 176 -10.15 0.39 6.36
N ASP A 177 -9.34 1.40 6.03
CA ASP A 177 -7.98 1.19 5.51
C ASP A 177 -7.11 0.42 6.50
N VAL A 178 -7.17 0.78 7.79
CA VAL A 178 -6.42 0.09 8.86
C VAL A 178 -6.86 -1.37 8.98
N LEU A 179 -8.17 -1.63 9.00
CA LEU A 179 -8.70 -3.00 9.08
C LEU A 179 -8.34 -3.82 7.84
N ALA A 180 -8.47 -3.25 6.65
CA ALA A 180 -8.08 -3.92 5.41
C ALA A 180 -6.57 -4.27 5.39
N ALA A 181 -5.73 -3.35 5.87
CA ALA A 181 -4.30 -3.61 6.02
C ALA A 181 -4.02 -4.77 7.00
N HIS A 182 -4.71 -4.82 8.14
CA HIS A 182 -4.56 -5.92 9.10
C HIS A 182 -4.97 -7.26 8.51
N GLN A 183 -6.11 -7.34 7.85
CA GLN A 183 -6.57 -8.57 7.18
C GLN A 183 -5.57 -9.06 6.12
N LEU A 184 -5.00 -8.14 5.32
CA LEU A 184 -4.02 -8.52 4.32
C LEU A 184 -2.71 -8.99 4.95
N LYS A 185 -2.23 -8.34 6.03
CA LYS A 185 -1.05 -8.80 6.79
C LYS A 185 -1.22 -10.23 7.29
N GLU A 186 -2.36 -10.52 7.90
CA GLU A 186 -2.69 -11.86 8.39
C GLU A 186 -2.68 -12.89 7.25
N GLY A 187 -3.32 -12.58 6.14
CA GLY A 187 -3.37 -13.47 4.98
C GLY A 187 -2.02 -13.70 4.28
N LEU A 188 -1.07 -12.77 4.40
CA LEU A 188 0.28 -12.92 3.83
C LEU A 188 1.25 -13.64 4.77
N LEU A 189 0.94 -13.74 6.05
CA LEU A 189 1.76 -14.43 7.06
C LEU A 189 1.39 -15.91 7.24
N LEU A 190 0.22 -16.34 6.72
CA LEU A 190 -0.26 -17.73 6.75
C LEU A 190 0.23 -18.55 5.56
#